data_c4840c276082722bceb49e514eeb28ce
#
_entry.id   c4840c276082722bceb49e514eeb28ce
#
_cell.length_a   1.000
_cell.length_b   1.000
_cell.length_c   1.000
_cell.angle_alpha   90.00
_cell.angle_beta   90.00
_cell.angle_gamma   90.00
#
_symmetry.space_group_name_H-M   'P 1'
#
loop_
_entity.id
_entity.type
_entity.pdbx_description
1 polymer ?
#
loop_
_entity_poly.entity_id
_entity_poly.type
_entity_poly.pdbx_seq_one_letter_code
_entity_poly.pdbx_strand_id
1 'polypeptide(L)'
;MRTLFALLITCGALLAQPKPAAPAKLQVLIITGQNGHDWRGTTPYLRKALEDTGKFEVRVTEEFRGAGPETLAPYDLVVLNYFDRNNKALAWGDRANNALLDFVRSGKGLVMYHFSTAAFNGWEGYEQLSGANWRPGNGHHSAAHDFTVTIKDPNHPITKGLKLKFPQPKDELYANLRWQPAEKIQVLATAWDDHSLYKNAKQPTPGPGLDQPMLWVQNFGKGRVFATVLGHDIAAVETPAFVVTYTRGAEWAATGYVTLPIPEGMRQ
;
A
#
# COMPACT_ATOMS: atom_id res chain seq x y z
N MET A 1 -66.96 -11.04 55.45
CA MET A 1 -65.58 -10.63 55.29
C MET A 1 -65.12 -10.99 53.89
N ARG A 2 -64.94 -9.98 53.02
CA ARG A 2 -64.48 -10.15 51.67
C ARG A 2 -63.05 -9.56 51.62
N THR A 3 -62.05 -10.43 51.44
CA THR A 3 -60.66 -10.05 51.35
C THR A 3 -60.34 -9.65 49.88
N LEU A 4 -60.01 -8.38 49.62
CA LEU A 4 -59.48 -7.91 48.31
C LEU A 4 -58.00 -8.25 48.26
N PHE A 5 -57.59 -9.01 47.23
CA PHE A 5 -56.18 -9.15 46.81
C PHE A 5 -55.84 -8.06 45.83
N ALA A 6 -54.91 -7.18 46.17
CA ALA A 6 -54.35 -6.19 45.28
C ALA A 6 -53.18 -6.81 44.51
N LEU A 7 -53.29 -6.86 43.15
CA LEU A 7 -52.24 -7.34 42.25
C LEU A 7 -51.30 -6.19 41.94
N LEU A 8 -50.08 -6.21 42.46
CA LEU A 8 -49.03 -5.24 42.07
C LEU A 8 -48.40 -5.66 40.75
N ILE A 9 -48.66 -4.92 39.67
CA ILE A 9 -47.97 -5.08 38.41
C ILE A 9 -46.69 -4.24 38.46
N THR A 10 -45.54 -4.90 38.60
CA THR A 10 -44.22 -4.26 38.48
C THR A 10 -43.87 -4.12 36.98
N CYS A 11 -43.97 -2.92 36.49
CA CYS A 11 -43.52 -2.56 35.12
C CYS A 11 -41.98 -2.51 35.12
N GLY A 12 -41.32 -3.59 34.69
CA GLY A 12 -39.88 -3.65 34.49
C GLY A 12 -39.49 -2.81 33.25
N ALA A 13 -38.88 -1.67 33.48
CA ALA A 13 -38.27 -0.89 32.37
C ALA A 13 -37.08 -1.67 31.82
N LEU A 14 -37.19 -2.22 30.60
CA LEU A 14 -36.05 -2.72 29.84
C LEU A 14 -35.16 -1.56 29.51
N LEU A 15 -34.07 -1.37 30.24
CA LEU A 15 -32.98 -0.47 29.88
C LEU A 15 -32.32 -1.04 28.63
N ALA A 16 -32.50 -0.36 27.48
CA ALA A 16 -31.80 -0.70 26.26
C ALA A 16 -30.28 -0.58 26.50
N GLN A 17 -29.57 -1.67 26.33
CA GLN A 17 -28.11 -1.67 26.43
C GLN A 17 -27.53 -0.77 25.31
N PRO A 18 -26.54 0.09 25.61
CA PRO A 18 -25.92 0.91 24.61
C PRO A 18 -25.27 0.00 23.54
N LYS A 19 -25.58 0.29 22.25
CA LYS A 19 -24.98 -0.41 21.13
C LYS A 19 -23.45 -0.28 21.24
N PRO A 20 -22.68 -1.38 21.08
CA PRO A 20 -21.22 -1.30 21.11
C PRO A 20 -20.73 -0.24 20.12
N ALA A 21 -19.82 0.61 20.56
CA ALA A 21 -19.19 1.60 19.67
C ALA A 21 -18.53 0.87 18.49
N ALA A 22 -18.68 1.41 17.28
CA ALA A 22 -17.97 0.86 16.13
C ALA A 22 -16.45 0.91 16.40
N PRO A 23 -15.69 -0.10 15.97
CA PRO A 23 -14.24 -0.09 16.16
C PRO A 23 -13.64 1.16 15.53
N ALA A 24 -12.65 1.74 16.21
CA ALA A 24 -11.97 2.93 15.71
C ALA A 24 -11.30 2.64 14.35
N LYS A 25 -11.45 3.57 13.40
CA LYS A 25 -10.83 3.44 12.09
C LYS A 25 -9.33 3.67 12.18
N LEU A 26 -8.56 2.95 11.35
CA LEU A 26 -7.14 3.18 11.16
C LEU A 26 -6.92 4.54 10.48
N GLN A 27 -6.07 5.37 11.06
CA GLN A 27 -5.76 6.71 10.56
C GLN A 27 -4.66 6.63 9.51
N VAL A 28 -4.93 7.14 8.30
CA VAL A 28 -4.02 7.05 7.16
C VAL A 28 -3.66 8.43 6.64
N LEU A 29 -2.38 8.67 6.39
CA LEU A 29 -1.91 9.83 5.65
C LEU A 29 -1.39 9.39 4.28
N ILE A 30 -2.00 9.87 3.20
CA ILE A 30 -1.42 9.78 1.86
C ILE A 30 -0.53 11.00 1.65
N ILE A 31 0.76 10.77 1.43
CA ILE A 31 1.73 11.81 1.07
C ILE A 31 1.88 11.79 -0.44
N THR A 32 1.60 12.94 -1.08
CA THR A 32 1.63 13.14 -2.53
C THR A 32 2.11 14.54 -2.88
N GLY A 33 1.65 15.14 -3.98
CA GLY A 33 1.96 16.53 -4.36
C GLY A 33 3.03 16.65 -5.44
N GLN A 34 3.83 15.62 -5.65
CA GLN A 34 4.83 15.53 -6.71
C GLN A 34 5.02 14.08 -7.15
N ASN A 35 5.04 13.85 -8.47
CA ASN A 35 5.33 12.55 -9.07
C ASN A 35 5.69 12.71 -10.56
N GLY A 36 6.22 11.68 -11.19
CA GLY A 36 6.38 11.56 -12.65
C GLY A 36 5.07 11.16 -13.35
N HIS A 37 4.14 10.57 -12.61
CA HIS A 37 2.84 10.05 -13.05
C HIS A 37 1.69 10.98 -12.65
N ASP A 38 0.47 10.68 -13.10
CA ASP A 38 -0.74 11.43 -12.73
C ASP A 38 -1.16 11.18 -11.27
N TRP A 39 -0.41 11.74 -10.34
CA TRP A 39 -0.73 11.63 -8.92
C TRP A 39 -2.04 12.34 -8.55
N ARG A 40 -2.43 13.38 -9.31
CA ARG A 40 -3.70 14.10 -9.07
C ARG A 40 -4.90 13.23 -9.41
N GLY A 41 -4.80 12.45 -10.48
CA GLY A 41 -5.81 11.48 -10.86
C GLY A 41 -5.85 10.27 -9.93
N THR A 42 -4.69 9.65 -9.64
CA THR A 42 -4.64 8.39 -8.88
C THR A 42 -4.89 8.57 -7.37
N THR A 43 -4.47 9.68 -6.75
CA THR A 43 -4.64 9.88 -5.30
C THR A 43 -6.09 9.78 -4.82
N PRO A 44 -7.11 10.35 -5.49
CA PRO A 44 -8.51 10.18 -5.10
C PRO A 44 -8.96 8.71 -5.10
N TYR A 45 -8.48 7.91 -6.06
CA TYR A 45 -8.81 6.47 -6.13
C TYR A 45 -8.13 5.67 -5.02
N LEU A 46 -6.86 5.95 -4.71
CA LEU A 46 -6.15 5.34 -3.58
C LEU A 46 -6.87 5.62 -2.26
N ARG A 47 -7.28 6.87 -2.06
CA ARG A 47 -8.07 7.28 -0.89
C ARG A 47 -9.40 6.53 -0.84
N LYS A 48 -10.16 6.58 -1.94
CA LYS A 48 -11.48 5.94 -2.04
C LYS A 48 -11.40 4.44 -1.78
N ALA A 49 -10.42 3.73 -2.36
CA ALA A 49 -10.24 2.30 -2.17
C ALA A 49 -10.08 1.92 -0.68
N LEU A 50 -9.38 2.74 0.11
CA LEU A 50 -9.24 2.53 1.55
C LEU A 50 -10.53 2.87 2.30
N GLU A 51 -11.13 4.04 2.05
CA GLU A 51 -12.33 4.51 2.75
C GLU A 51 -13.56 3.62 2.50
N ASP A 52 -13.72 3.08 1.28
CA ASP A 52 -14.80 2.16 0.91
C ASP A 52 -14.79 0.85 1.72
N THR A 53 -13.65 0.46 2.27
CA THR A 53 -13.57 -0.71 3.17
C THR A 53 -14.27 -0.46 4.52
N GLY A 54 -14.56 0.79 4.86
CA GLY A 54 -15.07 1.20 6.17
C GLY A 54 -14.06 1.14 7.33
N LYS A 55 -12.83 0.63 7.09
CA LYS A 55 -11.79 0.43 8.13
C LYS A 55 -10.84 1.60 8.28
N PHE A 56 -10.70 2.44 7.25
CA PHE A 56 -9.73 3.52 7.23
C PHE A 56 -10.41 4.88 7.24
N GLU A 57 -9.74 5.84 7.84
CA GLU A 57 -9.99 7.27 7.69
C GLU A 57 -8.75 7.91 7.07
N VAL A 58 -8.90 8.54 5.90
CA VAL A 58 -7.76 8.94 5.07
C VAL A 58 -7.67 10.46 4.96
N ARG A 59 -6.50 11.00 5.27
CA ARG A 59 -6.11 12.37 4.96
C ARG A 59 -5.05 12.37 3.86
N VAL A 60 -5.01 13.46 3.10
CA VAL A 60 -4.05 13.65 2.01
C VAL A 60 -3.26 14.91 2.28
N THR A 61 -1.95 14.86 2.06
CA THR A 61 -1.10 16.06 2.04
C THR A 61 -0.30 16.10 0.75
N GLU A 62 -0.24 17.29 0.15
CA GLU A 62 0.59 17.56 -1.03
C GLU A 62 1.93 18.20 -0.66
N GLU A 63 2.15 18.47 0.61
CA GLU A 63 3.38 19.06 1.13
C GLU A 63 3.82 18.33 2.40
N PHE A 64 5.06 17.85 2.39
CA PHE A 64 5.64 17.16 3.55
C PHE A 64 7.00 17.75 3.98
N ARG A 65 7.52 18.74 3.24
CA ARG A 65 8.74 19.46 3.64
C ARG A 65 8.52 20.16 4.97
N GLY A 66 9.48 20.05 5.85
CA GLY A 66 9.39 20.61 7.21
C GLY A 66 8.47 19.86 8.18
N ALA A 67 7.79 18.80 7.74
CA ALA A 67 7.05 17.93 8.63
C ALA A 67 7.97 17.32 9.71
N GLY A 68 7.37 16.92 10.83
CA GLY A 68 8.07 16.29 11.93
C GLY A 68 7.28 15.15 12.56
N PRO A 69 7.78 14.56 13.66
CA PRO A 69 7.09 13.47 14.34
C PRO A 69 5.65 13.82 14.75
N GLU A 70 5.40 15.08 15.12
CA GLU A 70 4.06 15.56 15.47
C GLU A 70 3.07 15.52 14.30
N THR A 71 3.56 15.69 13.06
CA THR A 71 2.72 15.57 11.85
C THR A 71 2.24 14.15 11.66
N LEU A 72 3.07 13.16 11.97
CA LEU A 72 2.76 11.74 11.79
C LEU A 72 2.10 11.10 13.01
N ALA A 73 2.19 11.71 14.19
CA ALA A 73 1.70 11.15 15.45
C ALA A 73 0.24 10.63 15.40
N PRO A 74 -0.72 11.30 14.71
CA PRO A 74 -2.11 10.84 14.67
C PRO A 74 -2.33 9.59 13.82
N TYR A 75 -1.37 9.18 12.98
CA TYR A 75 -1.58 8.15 11.96
C TYR A 75 -1.06 6.78 12.36
N ASP A 76 -1.67 5.75 11.79
CA ASP A 76 -1.27 4.34 11.90
C ASP A 76 -0.53 3.86 10.65
N LEU A 77 -0.79 4.54 9.53
CA LEU A 77 -0.27 4.20 8.21
C LEU A 77 0.05 5.44 7.41
N VAL A 78 1.18 5.40 6.70
CA VAL A 78 1.50 6.32 5.61
C VAL A 78 1.38 5.57 4.28
N VAL A 79 0.73 6.18 3.29
CA VAL A 79 0.78 5.75 1.89
C VAL A 79 1.59 6.76 1.11
N LEU A 80 2.61 6.31 0.41
CA LEU A 80 3.50 7.16 -0.34
C LEU A 80 3.18 7.10 -1.84
N ASN A 81 2.59 8.17 -2.37
CA ASN A 81 2.40 8.44 -3.80
C ASN A 81 3.23 9.68 -4.18
N TYR A 82 4.54 9.59 -3.99
CA TYR A 82 5.45 10.72 -4.10
C TYR A 82 6.75 10.33 -4.81
N PHE A 83 7.21 11.21 -5.70
CA PHE A 83 8.54 11.16 -6.29
C PHE A 83 9.10 12.58 -6.42
N ASP A 84 10.21 12.86 -5.77
CA ASP A 84 10.90 14.17 -5.75
C ASP A 84 11.53 14.57 -7.08
N ARG A 85 11.38 13.77 -8.14
CA ARG A 85 11.93 13.98 -9.51
C ARG A 85 13.46 14.21 -9.51
N ASN A 86 14.15 13.70 -8.47
CA ASN A 86 15.58 13.95 -8.25
C ASN A 86 15.92 15.46 -8.18
N ASN A 87 14.96 16.30 -7.80
CA ASN A 87 15.12 17.73 -7.65
C ASN A 87 15.35 18.07 -6.17
N LYS A 88 16.53 18.61 -5.86
CA LYS A 88 16.88 18.98 -4.48
C LYS A 88 15.92 19.98 -3.83
N ALA A 89 15.27 20.84 -4.63
CA ALA A 89 14.27 21.77 -4.12
C ALA A 89 12.96 21.08 -3.64
N LEU A 90 12.75 19.83 -4.02
CA LEU A 90 11.62 18.99 -3.62
C LEU A 90 12.00 17.97 -2.55
N ALA A 91 13.26 17.95 -2.11
CA ALA A 91 13.72 17.12 -0.99
C ALA A 91 13.03 17.58 0.31
N TRP A 92 12.61 16.62 1.13
CA TRP A 92 11.87 16.93 2.36
C TRP A 92 12.74 17.51 3.46
N GLY A 93 14.06 17.23 3.47
CA GLY A 93 15.00 17.61 4.52
C GLY A 93 15.00 16.61 5.68
N ASP A 94 16.08 16.70 6.49
CA ASP A 94 16.39 15.68 7.50
C ASP A 94 15.29 15.49 8.56
N ARG A 95 14.61 16.57 8.95
CA ARG A 95 13.52 16.49 9.93
C ARG A 95 12.38 15.60 9.45
N ALA A 96 11.89 15.81 8.24
CA ALA A 96 10.80 15.04 7.66
C ALA A 96 11.25 13.62 7.28
N ASN A 97 12.49 13.49 6.78
CA ASN A 97 13.09 12.20 6.47
C ASN A 97 13.18 11.32 7.72
N ASN A 98 13.73 11.85 8.81
CA ASN A 98 13.85 11.12 10.07
C ASN A 98 12.49 10.82 10.68
N ALA A 99 11.52 11.77 10.58
CA ALA A 99 10.16 11.53 11.05
C ALA A 99 9.51 10.33 10.38
N LEU A 100 9.68 10.15 9.05
CA LEU A 100 9.15 8.98 8.34
C LEU A 100 9.84 7.69 8.79
N LEU A 101 11.19 7.67 8.87
CA LEU A 101 11.92 6.48 9.30
C LEU A 101 11.52 6.06 10.73
N ASP A 102 11.45 7.02 11.65
CA ASP A 102 11.13 6.76 13.06
C ASP A 102 9.66 6.36 13.23
N PHE A 103 8.76 6.92 12.44
CA PHE A 103 7.36 6.50 12.38
C PHE A 103 7.27 5.00 12.09
N VAL A 104 7.92 4.53 11.02
CA VAL A 104 7.88 3.10 10.70
C VAL A 104 8.65 2.27 11.73
N ARG A 105 9.86 2.69 12.14
CA ARG A 105 10.65 1.97 13.16
C ARG A 105 9.89 1.76 14.47
N SER A 106 9.01 2.69 14.84
CA SER A 106 8.22 2.62 16.09
C SER A 106 7.12 1.57 16.07
N GLY A 107 6.78 1.01 14.89
CA GLY A 107 5.75 -0.04 14.75
C GLY A 107 4.61 0.31 13.82
N LYS A 108 4.62 1.52 13.23
CA LYS A 108 3.61 1.99 12.29
C LYS A 108 3.83 1.42 10.88
N GLY A 109 2.83 1.57 10.00
CA GLY A 109 2.84 1.01 8.65
C GLY A 109 3.26 2.00 7.56
N LEU A 110 3.85 1.46 6.49
CA LEU A 110 4.08 2.18 5.25
C LEU A 110 3.57 1.37 4.07
N VAL A 111 2.84 2.01 3.15
CA VAL A 111 2.59 1.52 1.81
C VAL A 111 3.39 2.34 0.82
N MET A 112 4.22 1.67 0.04
CA MET A 112 4.90 2.24 -1.11
C MET A 112 4.11 1.92 -2.37
N TYR A 113 3.72 2.97 -3.08
CA TYR A 113 2.91 2.84 -4.26
C TYR A 113 3.67 3.23 -5.53
N HIS A 114 3.73 2.29 -6.47
CA HIS A 114 4.20 2.46 -7.84
C HIS A 114 5.52 3.23 -7.94
N PHE A 115 5.52 4.42 -8.52
CA PHE A 115 6.73 5.19 -8.80
C PHE A 115 7.36 5.84 -7.55
N SER A 116 6.80 5.68 -6.38
CA SER A 116 7.50 6.03 -5.15
C SER A 116 8.80 5.22 -4.95
N THR A 117 8.94 4.09 -5.63
CA THR A 117 10.21 3.35 -5.71
C THR A 117 11.36 4.17 -6.28
N ALA A 118 11.09 5.19 -7.10
CA ALA A 118 12.09 6.09 -7.66
C ALA A 118 12.47 7.27 -6.76
N ALA A 119 11.68 7.52 -5.70
CA ALA A 119 11.88 8.67 -4.82
C ALA A 119 13.22 8.64 -4.10
N PHE A 120 13.70 9.84 -3.77
CA PHE A 120 14.82 10.10 -2.86
C PHE A 120 16.12 9.36 -3.20
N ASN A 121 16.53 9.44 -4.46
CA ASN A 121 17.79 8.85 -4.92
C ASN A 121 18.97 9.38 -4.10
N GLY A 122 19.76 8.46 -3.52
CA GLY A 122 20.90 8.77 -2.66
C GLY A 122 20.56 8.94 -1.17
N TRP A 123 19.28 8.77 -0.76
CA TRP A 123 18.93 8.68 0.66
C TRP A 123 18.91 7.20 1.10
N GLU A 124 20.00 6.75 1.69
CA GLU A 124 20.19 5.36 2.10
C GLU A 124 19.08 4.86 3.04
N GLY A 125 18.63 5.71 3.98
CA GLY A 125 17.53 5.35 4.89
C GLY A 125 16.25 4.99 4.14
N TYR A 126 15.94 5.70 3.06
CA TYR A 126 14.80 5.37 2.22
C TYR A 126 14.99 4.08 1.43
N GLU A 127 16.19 3.83 0.92
CA GLU A 127 16.48 2.61 0.19
C GLU A 127 16.33 1.36 1.06
N GLN A 128 16.79 1.47 2.32
CA GLN A 128 16.58 0.41 3.31
C GLN A 128 15.11 0.24 3.69
N LEU A 129 14.35 1.37 3.78
CA LEU A 129 12.93 1.37 4.11
C LEU A 129 12.08 0.76 2.99
N SER A 130 12.43 1.01 1.73
CA SER A 130 11.61 0.60 0.58
C SER A 130 11.83 -0.86 0.15
N GLY A 131 13.01 -1.38 0.39
CA GLY A 131 13.42 -2.74 0.01
C GLY A 131 13.83 -2.86 -1.46
N ALA A 132 13.23 -2.11 -2.36
CA ALA A 132 13.60 -2.06 -3.78
C ALA A 132 13.39 -0.67 -4.37
N ASN A 133 14.30 -0.25 -5.24
CA ASN A 133 14.31 1.10 -5.76
C ASN A 133 14.61 1.16 -7.26
N TRP A 134 13.92 2.06 -7.92
CA TRP A 134 14.31 2.50 -9.24
C TRP A 134 15.48 3.48 -9.13
N ARG A 135 16.62 3.15 -9.72
CA ARG A 135 17.86 3.94 -9.64
C ARG A 135 18.56 4.00 -10.99
N PRO A 136 19.45 4.95 -11.24
CA PRO A 136 20.26 4.98 -12.46
C PRO A 136 20.91 3.62 -12.73
N GLY A 137 20.65 3.05 -13.92
CA GLY A 137 21.11 1.70 -14.30
C GLY A 137 20.27 0.53 -13.75
N ASN A 138 19.29 0.80 -12.89
CA ASN A 138 18.37 -0.18 -12.37
C ASN A 138 16.93 0.36 -12.43
N GLY A 139 16.04 -0.44 -12.99
CA GLY A 139 14.66 -0.08 -13.23
C GLY A 139 14.39 0.20 -14.69
N HIS A 140 13.38 -0.44 -15.23
CA HIS A 140 12.79 -0.17 -16.53
C HIS A 140 11.35 -0.68 -16.56
N HIS A 141 10.61 -0.33 -17.58
CA HIS A 141 9.32 -0.92 -17.94
C HIS A 141 9.14 -0.86 -19.47
N SER A 142 8.32 -1.74 -20.00
CA SER A 142 7.77 -1.60 -21.36
C SER A 142 6.66 -0.54 -21.39
N ALA A 143 6.10 -0.27 -22.55
CA ALA A 143 4.82 0.43 -22.62
C ALA A 143 3.76 -0.34 -21.82
N ALA A 144 2.78 0.39 -21.24
CA ALA A 144 1.68 -0.22 -20.50
C ALA A 144 0.99 -1.31 -21.34
N HIS A 145 0.79 -2.47 -20.75
CA HIS A 145 0.22 -3.65 -21.42
C HIS A 145 -0.52 -4.54 -20.41
N ASP A 146 -1.21 -5.55 -20.93
CA ASP A 146 -1.87 -6.56 -20.10
C ASP A 146 -0.87 -7.63 -19.70
N PHE A 147 -0.79 -7.96 -18.41
CA PHE A 147 0.04 -9.06 -17.90
C PHE A 147 -0.66 -9.85 -16.80
N THR A 148 -0.10 -11.01 -16.49
CA THR A 148 -0.61 -11.86 -15.40
C THR A 148 0.28 -11.71 -14.19
N VAL A 149 -0.31 -11.36 -13.07
CA VAL A 149 0.33 -11.41 -11.76
C VAL A 149 0.18 -12.81 -11.17
N THR A 150 1.28 -13.38 -10.70
CA THR A 150 1.36 -14.71 -10.09
C THR A 150 1.73 -14.58 -8.62
N ILE A 151 0.89 -15.11 -7.72
CA ILE A 151 1.16 -15.17 -6.29
C ILE A 151 2.30 -16.17 -6.04
N LYS A 152 3.33 -15.73 -5.33
CA LYS A 152 4.49 -16.55 -4.93
C LYS A 152 4.38 -17.03 -3.48
N ASP A 153 3.75 -16.26 -2.61
CA ASP A 153 3.45 -16.68 -1.25
C ASP A 153 1.93 -16.66 -0.99
N PRO A 154 1.24 -17.79 -1.16
CA PRO A 154 -0.20 -17.90 -0.92
C PRO A 154 -0.57 -17.97 0.57
N ASN A 155 0.40 -18.07 1.48
CA ASN A 155 0.16 -18.20 2.91
C ASN A 155 0.26 -16.87 3.66
N HIS A 156 0.86 -15.86 3.06
CA HIS A 156 0.96 -14.53 3.67
C HIS A 156 -0.43 -13.91 3.88
N PRO A 157 -0.70 -13.21 5.00
CA PRO A 157 -2.02 -12.62 5.28
C PRO A 157 -2.60 -11.77 4.13
N ILE A 158 -1.78 -11.03 3.41
CA ILE A 158 -2.21 -10.20 2.26
C ILE A 158 -2.78 -11.06 1.13
N THR A 159 -2.12 -12.15 0.79
CA THR A 159 -2.38 -12.98 -0.40
C THR A 159 -3.20 -14.22 -0.12
N LYS A 160 -3.30 -14.62 1.15
CA LYS A 160 -4.03 -15.83 1.55
C LYS A 160 -5.47 -15.82 1.07
N GLY A 161 -5.83 -16.85 0.29
CA GLY A 161 -7.16 -17.03 -0.30
C GLY A 161 -7.39 -16.29 -1.62
N LEU A 162 -6.42 -15.52 -2.13
CA LEU A 162 -6.48 -14.94 -3.48
C LEU A 162 -6.24 -16.03 -4.54
N LYS A 163 -6.83 -15.87 -5.72
CA LYS A 163 -6.45 -16.65 -6.91
C LYS A 163 -4.94 -16.58 -7.10
N LEU A 164 -4.31 -17.72 -7.41
CA LEU A 164 -2.85 -17.80 -7.61
C LEU A 164 -2.36 -16.99 -8.82
N LYS A 165 -3.27 -16.73 -9.77
CA LYS A 165 -3.00 -15.90 -10.95
C LYS A 165 -4.18 -15.01 -11.21
N PHE A 166 -3.92 -13.75 -11.56
CA PHE A 166 -4.95 -12.81 -11.96
C PHE A 166 -4.41 -11.79 -12.99
N PRO A 167 -5.27 -11.27 -13.87
CA PRO A 167 -4.86 -10.28 -14.85
C PRO A 167 -4.67 -8.91 -14.19
N GLN A 168 -3.66 -8.18 -14.67
CA GLN A 168 -3.48 -6.75 -14.47
C GLN A 168 -3.48 -6.08 -15.86
N PRO A 169 -4.60 -5.49 -16.29
CA PRO A 169 -4.70 -4.89 -17.60
C PRO A 169 -4.07 -3.50 -17.64
N LYS A 170 -3.47 -3.16 -18.78
CA LYS A 170 -2.99 -1.82 -19.14
C LYS A 170 -2.11 -1.15 -18.09
N ASP A 171 -1.21 -1.90 -17.48
CA ASP A 171 -0.33 -1.41 -16.44
C ASP A 171 1.14 -1.45 -16.87
N GLU A 172 2.01 -0.72 -16.17
CA GLU A 172 3.46 -0.78 -16.35
C GLU A 172 4.06 -1.88 -15.49
N LEU A 173 4.71 -2.86 -16.12
CA LEU A 173 5.46 -3.88 -15.43
C LEU A 173 6.85 -3.35 -15.10
N TYR A 174 7.10 -3.01 -13.82
CA TYR A 174 8.42 -2.58 -13.36
C TYR A 174 9.37 -3.76 -13.22
N ALA A 175 10.54 -3.61 -13.81
CA ALA A 175 11.54 -4.65 -13.88
C ALA A 175 12.93 -4.15 -13.48
N ASN A 176 13.80 -5.07 -13.07
CA ASN A 176 15.21 -4.82 -12.77
C ASN A 176 15.45 -3.71 -11.73
N LEU A 177 14.59 -3.63 -10.70
CA LEU A 177 14.81 -2.69 -9.58
C LEU A 177 16.09 -3.07 -8.82
N ARG A 178 16.71 -2.09 -8.16
CA ARG A 178 17.83 -2.33 -7.25
C ARG A 178 17.29 -2.78 -5.89
N TRP A 179 17.56 -4.03 -5.53
CA TRP A 179 17.09 -4.66 -4.30
C TRP A 179 18.04 -4.48 -3.13
N GLN A 180 17.47 -4.35 -1.93
CA GLN A 180 18.19 -4.59 -0.67
C GLN A 180 18.44 -6.11 -0.49
N PRO A 181 19.31 -6.52 0.45
CA PRO A 181 19.58 -7.93 0.68
C PRO A 181 18.30 -8.78 0.82
N ALA A 182 18.26 -9.90 0.10
CA ALA A 182 17.07 -10.74 -0.08
C ALA A 182 16.49 -11.29 1.22
N GLU A 183 17.32 -11.48 2.26
CA GLU A 183 16.88 -11.97 3.57
C GLU A 183 15.95 -11.02 4.32
N LYS A 184 15.87 -9.76 3.88
CA LYS A 184 14.99 -8.75 4.48
C LYS A 184 13.65 -8.64 3.78
N ILE A 185 13.51 -9.21 2.58
CA ILE A 185 12.40 -8.93 1.68
C ILE A 185 11.67 -10.22 1.35
N GLN A 186 10.36 -10.20 1.54
CA GLN A 186 9.47 -11.30 1.15
C GLN A 186 8.66 -10.89 -0.07
N VAL A 187 8.93 -11.52 -1.21
CA VAL A 187 8.16 -11.30 -2.45
C VAL A 187 6.85 -12.06 -2.37
N LEU A 188 5.73 -11.36 -2.53
CA LEU A 188 4.38 -11.93 -2.48
C LEU A 188 3.84 -12.30 -3.84
N ALA A 189 4.18 -11.53 -4.88
CA ALA A 189 3.71 -11.78 -6.24
C ALA A 189 4.72 -11.28 -7.28
N THR A 190 4.72 -11.91 -8.45
CA THR A 190 5.56 -11.57 -9.59
C THR A 190 4.74 -11.49 -10.87
N ALA A 191 5.34 -10.90 -11.91
CA ALA A 191 4.87 -11.00 -13.30
C ALA A 191 6.04 -11.26 -14.22
N TRP A 192 5.77 -11.95 -15.34
CA TRP A 192 6.78 -12.27 -16.34
C TRP A 192 7.07 -11.08 -17.25
N ASP A 193 8.32 -10.63 -17.27
CA ASP A 193 8.80 -9.55 -18.12
C ASP A 193 9.26 -10.12 -19.47
N ASP A 194 8.44 -9.97 -20.52
CA ASP A 194 8.66 -10.63 -21.80
C ASP A 194 9.66 -9.88 -22.69
N HIS A 195 10.69 -10.57 -23.17
CA HIS A 195 11.64 -10.06 -24.15
C HIS A 195 10.99 -9.42 -25.39
N SER A 196 9.84 -9.93 -25.81
CA SER A 196 9.15 -9.45 -27.01
C SER A 196 8.70 -8.00 -26.90
N LEU A 197 8.50 -7.49 -25.69
CA LEU A 197 8.10 -6.10 -25.41
C LEU A 197 9.19 -5.07 -25.72
N TYR A 198 10.44 -5.54 -25.84
CA TYR A 198 11.63 -4.68 -26.00
C TYR A 198 12.30 -4.81 -27.37
N LYS A 199 11.67 -5.49 -28.34
CA LYS A 199 12.26 -5.74 -29.68
C LYS A 199 12.73 -4.49 -30.42
N ASN A 200 12.10 -3.34 -30.12
CA ASN A 200 12.44 -2.07 -30.75
C ASN A 200 13.22 -1.11 -29.81
N ALA A 201 13.71 -1.62 -28.67
CA ALA A 201 14.50 -0.80 -27.76
C ALA A 201 15.82 -0.39 -28.43
N LYS A 202 16.17 0.91 -28.34
CA LYS A 202 17.42 1.45 -28.92
C LYS A 202 18.67 0.94 -28.22
N GLN A 203 18.53 0.40 -27.01
CA GLN A 203 19.61 -0.18 -26.21
C GLN A 203 19.16 -1.50 -25.57
N PRO A 204 20.08 -2.42 -25.27
CA PRO A 204 19.78 -3.62 -24.54
C PRO A 204 19.14 -3.26 -23.20
N THR A 205 17.96 -3.81 -22.92
CA THR A 205 17.27 -3.67 -21.64
C THR A 205 17.72 -4.83 -20.74
N PRO A 206 18.36 -4.57 -19.58
CA PRO A 206 18.78 -5.62 -18.69
C PRO A 206 17.57 -6.25 -17.98
N GLY A 207 17.50 -7.58 -17.96
CA GLY A 207 16.56 -8.32 -17.15
C GLY A 207 15.30 -8.89 -17.79
N PRO A 208 14.92 -8.65 -19.10
CA PRO A 208 13.76 -9.30 -19.67
C PRO A 208 13.91 -10.82 -19.68
N GLY A 209 12.78 -11.55 -19.69
CA GLY A 209 12.76 -13.01 -19.60
C GLY A 209 12.89 -13.56 -18.18
N LEU A 210 12.53 -12.75 -17.19
CA LEU A 210 12.50 -13.12 -15.77
C LEU A 210 11.17 -12.73 -15.13
N ASP A 211 10.82 -13.45 -14.07
CA ASP A 211 9.75 -13.03 -13.17
C ASP A 211 10.21 -11.80 -12.36
N GLN A 212 9.48 -10.71 -12.48
CA GLN A 212 9.75 -9.45 -11.76
C GLN A 212 8.80 -9.31 -10.56
N PRO A 213 9.28 -8.95 -9.37
CA PRO A 213 8.41 -8.73 -8.22
C PRO A 213 7.46 -7.55 -8.42
N MET A 214 6.17 -7.81 -8.21
CA MET A 214 5.10 -6.80 -8.28
C MET A 214 4.62 -6.37 -6.91
N LEU A 215 4.64 -7.30 -5.93
CA LEU A 215 4.24 -7.07 -4.55
C LEU A 215 5.32 -7.64 -3.63
N TRP A 216 5.72 -6.87 -2.62
CA TRP A 216 6.61 -7.36 -1.57
C TRP A 216 6.33 -6.72 -0.23
N VAL A 217 6.85 -7.35 0.82
CA VAL A 217 6.81 -6.85 2.18
C VAL A 217 8.17 -6.94 2.85
N GLN A 218 8.38 -6.10 3.85
CA GLN A 218 9.50 -6.20 4.76
C GLN A 218 9.16 -5.60 6.13
N ASN A 219 9.93 -5.97 7.13
CA ASN A 219 9.93 -5.28 8.42
C ASN A 219 10.98 -4.17 8.44
N PHE A 220 10.66 -3.05 9.09
CA PHE A 220 11.61 -1.97 9.33
C PHE A 220 11.51 -1.52 10.80
N GLY A 221 12.48 -1.92 11.61
CA GLY A 221 12.34 -1.84 13.06
C GLY A 221 11.18 -2.70 13.56
N LYS A 222 10.22 -2.10 14.27
CA LYS A 222 8.99 -2.75 14.71
C LYS A 222 7.84 -2.62 13.69
N GLY A 223 8.00 -1.76 12.68
CA GLY A 223 6.98 -1.48 11.69
C GLY A 223 7.06 -2.38 10.46
N ARG A 224 6.11 -2.18 9.56
CA ARG A 224 5.90 -3.01 8.38
C ARG A 224 5.76 -2.16 7.14
N VAL A 225 6.38 -2.60 6.08
CA VAL A 225 6.28 -1.97 4.76
C VAL A 225 5.64 -2.96 3.80
N PHE A 226 4.60 -2.53 3.13
CA PHE A 226 4.03 -3.18 1.96
C PHE A 226 4.33 -2.32 0.73
N ALA A 227 4.82 -2.92 -0.33
CA ALA A 227 5.09 -2.24 -1.58
C ALA A 227 4.33 -2.91 -2.74
N THR A 228 3.78 -2.08 -3.61
CA THR A 228 3.18 -2.48 -4.88
C THR A 228 3.72 -1.58 -5.98
N VAL A 229 4.17 -2.19 -7.08
CA VAL A 229 4.53 -1.46 -8.30
C VAL A 229 3.42 -1.47 -9.34
N LEU A 230 2.28 -2.09 -9.03
CA LEU A 230 1.06 -1.99 -9.83
C LEU A 230 0.43 -0.60 -9.68
N GLY A 231 -0.35 -0.17 -10.68
CA GLY A 231 -1.17 1.02 -10.56
C GLY A 231 -0.65 2.26 -11.25
N HIS A 232 -0.11 2.15 -12.47
CA HIS A 232 0.42 3.26 -13.26
C HIS A 232 -0.54 4.45 -13.40
N ASP A 233 -1.81 4.17 -13.67
CA ASP A 233 -2.84 5.17 -13.93
C ASP A 233 -4.20 4.79 -13.28
N ILE A 234 -5.23 5.59 -13.57
CA ILE A 234 -6.59 5.38 -13.07
C ILE A 234 -7.11 3.99 -13.47
N ALA A 235 -6.93 3.59 -14.73
CA ALA A 235 -7.44 2.32 -15.21
C ALA A 235 -6.80 1.12 -14.48
N ALA A 236 -5.51 1.22 -14.16
CA ALA A 236 -4.79 0.20 -13.42
C ALA A 236 -5.20 0.13 -11.93
N VAL A 237 -5.41 1.29 -11.26
CA VAL A 237 -5.80 1.32 -9.83
C VAL A 237 -7.27 0.96 -9.58
N GLU A 238 -8.14 1.04 -10.58
CA GLU A 238 -9.54 0.62 -10.49
C GLU A 238 -9.72 -0.89 -10.58
N THR A 239 -8.70 -1.64 -10.98
CA THR A 239 -8.81 -3.10 -11.15
C THR A 239 -9.10 -3.79 -9.82
N PRO A 240 -9.97 -4.82 -9.80
CA PRO A 240 -10.21 -5.59 -8.58
C PRO A 240 -8.94 -6.19 -7.97
N ALA A 241 -7.98 -6.55 -8.82
CA ALA A 241 -6.68 -7.08 -8.41
C ALA A 241 -5.85 -6.05 -7.64
N PHE A 242 -5.73 -4.83 -8.18
CA PHE A 242 -5.08 -3.73 -7.47
C PHE A 242 -5.80 -3.41 -6.16
N VAL A 243 -7.12 -3.16 -6.21
CA VAL A 243 -7.90 -2.75 -5.03
C VAL A 243 -7.76 -3.75 -3.89
N VAL A 244 -7.91 -5.07 -4.16
CA VAL A 244 -7.84 -6.08 -3.10
C VAL A 244 -6.43 -6.22 -2.52
N THR A 245 -5.40 -6.18 -3.35
CA THR A 245 -4.00 -6.31 -2.86
C THR A 245 -3.57 -5.05 -2.12
N TYR A 246 -3.92 -3.87 -2.60
CA TYR A 246 -3.62 -2.58 -1.98
C TYR A 246 -4.28 -2.42 -0.62
N THR A 247 -5.60 -2.68 -0.52
CA THR A 247 -6.33 -2.48 0.74
C THR A 247 -5.92 -3.49 1.81
N ARG A 248 -5.71 -4.77 1.43
CA ARG A 248 -5.20 -5.81 2.34
C ARG A 248 -3.74 -5.55 2.73
N GLY A 249 -2.92 -5.04 1.78
CA GLY A 249 -1.55 -4.60 2.06
C GLY A 249 -1.50 -3.45 3.05
N ALA A 250 -2.39 -2.47 2.91
CA ALA A 250 -2.54 -1.35 3.82
C ALA A 250 -2.96 -1.80 5.23
N GLU A 251 -3.95 -2.70 5.34
CA GLU A 251 -4.37 -3.25 6.64
C GLU A 251 -3.22 -4.01 7.31
N TRP A 252 -2.52 -4.87 6.56
CA TRP A 252 -1.38 -5.61 7.10
C TRP A 252 -0.24 -4.69 7.56
N ALA A 253 0.10 -3.69 6.77
CA ALA A 253 1.16 -2.74 7.13
C ALA A 253 0.82 -2.01 8.42
N ALA A 254 -0.42 -1.57 8.60
CA ALA A 254 -0.87 -0.88 9.80
C ALA A 254 -0.94 -1.79 11.04
N THR A 255 -1.38 -3.06 10.89
CA THR A 255 -1.80 -3.90 12.02
C THR A 255 -1.01 -5.19 12.21
N GLY A 256 -0.39 -5.71 11.15
CA GLY A 256 0.25 -7.04 11.12
C GLY A 256 -0.69 -8.19 10.77
N TYR A 257 -1.98 -7.95 10.58
CA TYR A 257 -2.96 -8.95 10.18
C TYR A 257 -3.90 -8.42 9.09
N VAL A 258 -4.73 -9.28 8.51
CA VAL A 258 -5.72 -8.92 7.48
C VAL A 258 -7.06 -9.55 7.80
N THR A 259 -8.08 -8.72 7.89
CA THR A 259 -9.48 -9.13 8.08
C THR A 259 -10.37 -8.71 6.93
N LEU A 260 -9.88 -7.86 6.01
CA LEU A 260 -10.61 -7.45 4.83
C LEU A 260 -10.95 -8.65 3.95
N PRO A 261 -12.22 -8.76 3.51
CA PRO A 261 -12.66 -9.87 2.67
C PRO A 261 -12.02 -9.82 1.29
N ILE A 262 -12.01 -10.96 0.61
CA ILE A 262 -11.65 -11.06 -0.79
C ILE A 262 -12.94 -11.03 -1.61
N PRO A 263 -13.05 -10.15 -2.62
CA PRO A 263 -14.17 -10.16 -3.57
C PRO A 263 -14.29 -11.53 -4.25
N GLU A 264 -15.53 -11.96 -4.56
CA GLU A 264 -15.80 -13.28 -5.13
C GLU A 264 -14.96 -13.58 -6.38
N GLY A 265 -14.85 -12.62 -7.30
CA GLY A 265 -14.04 -12.75 -8.52
C GLY A 265 -12.55 -12.94 -8.30
N MET A 266 -12.02 -12.71 -7.07
CA MET A 266 -10.60 -12.79 -6.71
C MET A 266 -10.29 -13.96 -5.76
N ARG A 267 -11.28 -14.73 -5.30
CA ARG A 267 -11.08 -15.90 -4.42
C ARG A 267 -10.55 -17.10 -5.19
N GLN A 268 -9.73 -17.90 -4.50
CA GLN A 268 -9.41 -19.28 -4.90
C GLN A 268 -10.66 -20.14 -4.96
#